data_ab95e349a30ebd7227280f212c0eb25e
#
_entry.id   ab95e349a30ebd7227280f212c0eb25e
#
_cell.length_a   1.000
_cell.length_b   1.000
_cell.length_c   1.000
_cell.angle_alpha   90.00
_cell.angle_beta   90.00
_cell.angle_gamma   90.00
#
_symmetry.space_group_name_H-M   'P 1'
#
loop_
_entity.id
_entity.type
_entity.pdbx_description
1 polymer ?
#
loop_
_entity_poly.entity_id
_entity_poly.type
_entity_poly.pdbx_seq_one_letter_code
_entity_poly.pdbx_strand_id
1 'polypeptide(L)'
;MSQSPDRSRSDAAWLAWLCLSRVGFGLIFTTYAAALPVLRNDWSMSASQAGMVQSAWQLGFLVSLFAVGFIADRMGAKRTFLGGSIFATASALLFAFAADGFTSGLLLHGLAGLCSGASYTPGLTLISERFDPGKRGRAMGYFIAASSCGQGLSLLASGLLMPHVGWRGAFIVTACGPLFGTLLGFWTLRATPNVVHPRGDGQAGGSALLELLRNKPAMLVIWAYVFHAWELLGMWAWLPAYLAVSVTQGGGMTTQAAGIGAMLTALTYVTSMGGSILGGAQSDRFGRTAMILLASCLSLACSFAFGWMLSWPLWTLVLVATVYNFAAIADSSVYSTAMTELVPPRYLGAAYSLRSLLGFGAGVISPWTFGLVIDWARGEPLRSDSLAWGLAWTSLGVGAALGPLMTLRLRAMKEARHMAGGRR
;
A
#
# COMPACT_ATOMS: atom_id res chain seq x y z
N MET A 1 28.40 20.35 -14.71
CA MET A 1 28.64 21.26 -13.58
C MET A 1 28.64 20.44 -12.30
N SER A 2 29.79 20.28 -11.63
CA SER A 2 29.85 19.57 -10.34
C SER A 2 29.22 20.44 -9.25
N GLN A 3 28.20 19.92 -8.58
CA GLN A 3 27.61 20.59 -7.42
C GLN A 3 28.68 20.73 -6.33
N SER A 4 28.71 21.86 -5.62
CA SER A 4 29.61 22.03 -4.48
C SER A 4 29.33 20.97 -3.41
N PRO A 5 30.36 20.45 -2.69
CA PRO A 5 30.17 19.42 -1.65
C PRO A 5 29.15 19.82 -0.56
N ASP A 6 29.08 21.11 -0.24
CA ASP A 6 28.15 21.65 0.76
C ASP A 6 26.67 21.54 0.33
N ARG A 7 26.36 21.78 -0.94
CA ARG A 7 25.00 21.63 -1.47
C ARG A 7 24.57 20.17 -1.47
N SER A 8 25.47 19.27 -1.80
CA SER A 8 25.21 17.82 -1.78
C SER A 8 24.91 17.30 -0.36
N ARG A 9 25.65 17.76 0.65
CA ARG A 9 25.41 17.42 2.07
C ARG A 9 24.08 17.98 2.57
N SER A 10 23.77 19.23 2.22
CA SER A 10 22.49 19.87 2.55
C SER A 10 21.29 19.13 1.93
N ASP A 11 21.41 18.67 0.67
CA ASP A 11 20.34 17.93 0.00
C ASP A 11 20.14 16.54 0.58
N ALA A 12 21.21 15.84 0.96
CA ALA A 12 21.13 14.54 1.61
C ALA A 12 20.46 14.64 3.00
N ALA A 13 20.82 15.63 3.80
CA ALA A 13 20.20 15.88 5.10
C ALA A 13 18.72 16.25 4.95
N TRP A 14 18.38 17.14 4.01
CA TRP A 14 16.98 17.50 3.72
C TRP A 14 16.14 16.29 3.34
N LEU A 15 16.68 15.43 2.46
CA LEU A 15 15.99 14.19 2.05
C LEU A 15 15.81 13.23 3.23
N ALA A 16 16.84 13.06 4.06
CA ALA A 16 16.77 12.18 5.24
C ALA A 16 15.65 12.64 6.21
N TRP A 17 15.56 13.95 6.48
CA TRP A 17 14.50 14.50 7.34
C TRP A 17 13.13 14.38 6.69
N LEU A 18 12.99 14.58 5.39
CA LEU A 18 11.72 14.37 4.68
C LEU A 18 11.31 12.89 4.69
N CYS A 19 12.26 11.97 4.52
CA CYS A 19 12.02 10.53 4.65
C CYS A 19 11.60 10.16 6.08
N LEU A 20 12.24 10.73 7.10
CA LEU A 20 11.85 10.48 8.50
C LEU A 20 10.44 11.02 8.79
N SER A 21 10.09 12.20 8.26
CA SER A 21 8.71 12.72 8.28
C SER A 21 7.75 11.70 7.64
N ARG A 22 8.14 11.09 6.52
CA ARG A 22 7.33 10.08 5.81
C ARG A 22 7.15 8.79 6.61
N VAL A 23 8.17 8.34 7.34
CA VAL A 23 8.06 7.23 8.30
C VAL A 23 6.95 7.53 9.32
N GLY A 24 6.93 8.75 9.87
CA GLY A 24 5.89 9.18 10.80
C GLY A 24 4.47 9.02 10.22
N PHE A 25 4.24 9.48 8.99
CA PHE A 25 2.94 9.29 8.33
C PHE A 25 2.60 7.82 8.05
N GLY A 26 3.59 6.96 7.91
CA GLY A 26 3.39 5.52 7.74
C GLY A 26 2.85 4.81 8.98
N LEU A 27 3.04 5.38 10.18
CA LEU A 27 2.68 4.74 11.45
C LEU A 27 1.18 4.52 11.66
N ILE A 28 0.30 5.20 10.95
CA ILE A 28 -1.15 4.98 11.03
C ILE A 28 -1.69 4.01 9.97
N PHE A 29 -0.88 3.65 8.98
CA PHE A 29 -1.36 2.96 7.78
C PHE A 29 -1.91 1.56 8.07
N THR A 30 -1.24 0.80 8.93
CA THR A 30 -1.56 -0.59 9.23
C THR A 30 -2.12 -0.80 10.64
N THR A 31 -2.30 0.26 11.42
CA THR A 31 -2.83 0.18 12.80
C THR A 31 -4.23 -0.44 12.82
N TYR A 32 -5.11 -0.08 11.86
CA TYR A 32 -6.44 -0.68 11.76
C TYR A 32 -6.36 -2.17 11.47
N ALA A 33 -5.54 -2.59 10.50
CA ALA A 33 -5.35 -4.01 10.18
C ALA A 33 -4.85 -4.82 11.40
N ALA A 34 -3.93 -4.24 12.20
CA ALA A 34 -3.46 -4.84 13.45
C ALA A 34 -4.58 -4.97 14.49
N ALA A 35 -5.41 -3.95 14.64
CA ALA A 35 -6.48 -3.89 15.62
C ALA A 35 -7.80 -4.54 15.15
N LEU A 36 -7.94 -4.84 13.85
CA LEU A 36 -9.16 -5.33 13.23
C LEU A 36 -9.83 -6.48 14.00
N PRO A 37 -9.11 -7.54 14.46
CA PRO A 37 -9.75 -8.64 15.17
C PRO A 37 -10.33 -8.21 16.53
N VAL A 38 -9.72 -7.27 17.21
CA VAL A 38 -10.22 -6.73 18.49
C VAL A 38 -11.39 -5.78 18.24
N LEU A 39 -11.25 -4.85 17.30
CA LEU A 39 -12.32 -3.92 16.92
C LEU A 39 -13.58 -4.63 16.44
N ARG A 40 -13.40 -5.74 15.72
CA ARG A 40 -14.52 -6.57 15.28
C ARG A 40 -15.34 -7.08 16.47
N ASN A 41 -14.70 -7.53 17.52
CA ASN A 41 -15.37 -7.99 18.74
C ASN A 41 -15.99 -6.82 19.53
N ASP A 42 -15.21 -5.77 19.78
CA ASP A 42 -15.64 -4.61 20.59
C ASP A 42 -16.84 -3.88 19.96
N TRP A 43 -16.87 -3.78 18.63
CA TRP A 43 -17.94 -3.11 17.88
C TRP A 43 -18.99 -4.08 17.37
N SER A 44 -18.94 -5.36 17.74
CA SER A 44 -19.86 -6.42 17.29
C SER A 44 -20.04 -6.43 15.77
N MET A 45 -18.94 -6.23 15.03
CA MET A 45 -18.96 -6.17 13.56
C MET A 45 -18.93 -7.56 12.94
N SER A 46 -19.64 -7.72 11.82
CA SER A 46 -19.38 -8.83 10.89
C SER A 46 -17.99 -8.69 10.25
N ALA A 47 -17.48 -9.74 9.62
CA ALA A 47 -16.20 -9.66 8.92
C ALA A 47 -16.30 -8.71 7.70
N SER A 48 -17.42 -8.69 7.01
CA SER A 48 -17.67 -7.75 5.91
C SER A 48 -17.67 -6.30 6.38
N GLN A 49 -18.29 -5.99 7.53
CA GLN A 49 -18.27 -4.66 8.11
C GLN A 49 -16.83 -4.23 8.49
N ALA A 50 -16.05 -5.12 9.09
CA ALA A 50 -14.65 -4.84 9.40
C ALA A 50 -13.81 -4.60 8.12
N GLY A 51 -14.03 -5.39 7.08
CA GLY A 51 -13.43 -5.17 5.75
C GLY A 51 -13.87 -3.85 5.12
N MET A 52 -15.16 -3.43 5.27
CA MET A 52 -15.67 -2.15 4.78
C MET A 52 -14.97 -0.96 5.43
N VAL A 53 -14.69 -0.99 6.73
CA VAL A 53 -13.93 0.07 7.42
C VAL A 53 -12.53 0.20 6.83
N GLN A 54 -11.83 -0.92 6.58
CA GLN A 54 -10.53 -0.89 5.88
C GLN A 54 -10.65 -0.36 4.46
N SER A 55 -11.69 -0.76 3.74
CA SER A 55 -12.00 -0.29 2.38
C SER A 55 -12.30 1.21 2.33
N ALA A 56 -12.96 1.75 3.35
CA ALA A 56 -13.24 3.19 3.45
C ALA A 56 -11.94 4.02 3.51
N TRP A 57 -10.92 3.54 4.23
CA TRP A 57 -9.61 4.19 4.24
C TRP A 57 -8.97 4.19 2.84
N GLN A 58 -9.01 3.04 2.15
CA GLN A 58 -8.47 2.92 0.78
C GLN A 58 -9.21 3.84 -0.20
N LEU A 59 -10.53 3.94 -0.08
CA LEU A 59 -11.35 4.84 -0.89
C LEU A 59 -10.99 6.32 -0.63
N GLY A 60 -10.91 6.70 0.64
CA GLY A 60 -10.50 8.05 1.02
C GLY A 60 -9.12 8.40 0.48
N PHE A 61 -8.16 7.48 0.61
CA PHE A 61 -6.80 7.66 0.10
C PHE A 61 -6.77 7.78 -1.44
N LEU A 62 -7.54 6.95 -2.15
CA LEU A 62 -7.69 7.02 -3.61
C LEU A 62 -8.23 8.40 -4.05
N VAL A 63 -9.30 8.88 -3.43
CA VAL A 63 -9.87 10.21 -3.70
C VAL A 63 -8.85 11.31 -3.40
N SER A 64 -8.11 11.17 -2.30
CA SER A 64 -7.05 12.11 -1.92
C SER A 64 -5.95 12.19 -2.97
N LEU A 65 -5.43 11.05 -3.44
CA LEU A 65 -4.37 11.03 -4.46
C LEU A 65 -4.79 11.79 -5.73
N PHE A 66 -6.07 11.71 -6.08
CA PHE A 66 -6.61 12.44 -7.22
C PHE A 66 -6.75 13.94 -6.93
N ALA A 67 -7.39 14.30 -5.82
CA ALA A 67 -7.70 15.68 -5.47
C ALA A 67 -6.44 16.52 -5.14
N VAL A 68 -5.49 15.91 -4.45
CA VAL A 68 -4.27 16.58 -3.96
C VAL A 68 -3.38 17.09 -5.10
N GLY A 69 -3.36 16.42 -6.24
CA GLY A 69 -2.67 16.92 -7.44
C GLY A 69 -3.17 18.31 -7.84
N PHE A 70 -4.51 18.47 -7.95
CA PHE A 70 -5.13 19.77 -8.31
C PHE A 70 -4.91 20.87 -7.26
N ILE A 71 -4.88 20.47 -5.98
CA ILE A 71 -4.60 21.41 -4.88
C ILE A 71 -3.13 21.86 -4.95
N ALA A 72 -2.19 20.92 -5.19
CA ALA A 72 -0.77 21.22 -5.31
C ALA A 72 -0.46 22.14 -6.50
N ASP A 73 -1.16 21.97 -7.62
CA ASP A 73 -1.02 22.83 -8.81
C ASP A 73 -1.41 24.30 -8.50
N ARG A 74 -2.42 24.48 -7.62
CA ARG A 74 -2.93 25.82 -7.28
C ARG A 74 -2.16 26.49 -6.14
N MET A 75 -1.79 25.72 -5.11
CA MET A 75 -1.23 26.24 -3.87
C MET A 75 0.28 26.01 -3.75
N GLY A 76 0.85 25.16 -4.62
CA GLY A 76 2.23 24.68 -4.55
C GLY A 76 2.38 23.44 -3.67
N ALA A 77 3.36 22.61 -3.97
CA ALA A 77 3.57 21.31 -3.31
C ALA A 77 3.88 21.47 -1.81
N LYS A 78 4.66 22.48 -1.42
CA LYS A 78 5.00 22.73 -0.01
C LYS A 78 3.77 23.04 0.84
N ARG A 79 2.92 23.99 0.43
CA ARG A 79 1.72 24.36 1.18
C ARG A 79 0.74 23.19 1.27
N THR A 80 0.59 22.46 0.20
CA THR A 80 -0.29 21.27 0.15
C THR A 80 0.22 20.18 1.07
N PHE A 81 1.53 19.90 1.08
CA PHE A 81 2.14 18.94 2.01
C PHE A 81 1.90 19.35 3.48
N LEU A 82 2.23 20.58 3.85
CA LEU A 82 2.15 21.04 5.23
C LEU A 82 0.69 21.12 5.72
N GLY A 83 -0.20 21.70 4.91
CA GLY A 83 -1.63 21.76 5.25
C GLY A 83 -2.25 20.38 5.35
N GLY A 84 -2.01 19.51 4.38
CA GLY A 84 -2.51 18.14 4.39
C GLY A 84 -1.96 17.31 5.56
N SER A 85 -0.72 17.55 5.98
CA SER A 85 -0.10 16.91 7.14
C SER A 85 -0.86 17.21 8.44
N ILE A 86 -1.33 18.44 8.62
CA ILE A 86 -2.15 18.84 9.78
C ILE A 86 -3.46 18.04 9.77
N PHE A 87 -4.15 18.00 8.62
CA PHE A 87 -5.41 17.25 8.49
C PHE A 87 -5.21 15.75 8.68
N ALA A 88 -4.11 15.17 8.18
CA ALA A 88 -3.77 13.77 8.41
C ALA A 88 -3.58 13.46 9.90
N THR A 89 -2.88 14.33 10.62
CA THR A 89 -2.70 14.19 12.07
C THR A 89 -4.03 14.32 12.82
N ALA A 90 -4.81 15.36 12.50
CA ALA A 90 -6.08 15.62 13.15
C ALA A 90 -7.09 14.46 12.92
N SER A 91 -7.18 13.95 11.70
CA SER A 91 -8.09 12.85 11.38
C SER A 91 -7.67 11.53 12.04
N ALA A 92 -6.35 11.25 12.16
CA ALA A 92 -5.85 10.09 12.87
C ALA A 92 -6.17 10.13 14.37
N LEU A 93 -5.98 11.28 15.01
CA LEU A 93 -6.37 11.49 16.40
C LEU A 93 -7.89 11.43 16.57
N LEU A 94 -8.65 12.05 15.66
CA LEU A 94 -10.10 12.01 15.71
C LEU A 94 -10.62 10.56 15.65
N PHE A 95 -10.06 9.70 14.81
CA PHE A 95 -10.39 8.28 14.82
C PHE A 95 -10.10 7.65 16.19
N ALA A 96 -8.92 7.89 16.75
CA ALA A 96 -8.52 7.29 18.02
C ALA A 96 -9.45 7.65 19.18
N PHE A 97 -9.97 8.89 19.21
CA PHE A 97 -10.81 9.37 20.30
C PHE A 97 -12.31 9.21 20.07
N ALA A 98 -12.78 9.31 18.82
CA ALA A 98 -14.21 9.39 18.52
C ALA A 98 -14.79 8.13 17.83
N ALA A 99 -13.96 7.18 17.40
CA ALA A 99 -14.48 5.92 16.87
C ALA A 99 -14.98 5.02 17.99
N ASP A 100 -16.26 4.64 17.96
CA ASP A 100 -16.94 3.86 18.99
C ASP A 100 -17.80 2.72 18.45
N GLY A 101 -17.88 2.57 17.11
CA GLY A 101 -18.67 1.55 16.46
C GLY A 101 -18.45 1.52 14.95
N PHE A 102 -19.20 0.66 14.27
CA PHE A 102 -19.05 0.48 12.81
C PHE A 102 -19.19 1.78 12.03
N THR A 103 -20.26 2.56 12.27
CA THR A 103 -20.56 3.77 11.47
C THR A 103 -19.51 4.85 11.69
N SER A 104 -19.17 5.16 12.95
CA SER A 104 -18.13 6.13 13.27
C SER A 104 -16.76 5.66 12.76
N GLY A 105 -16.44 4.38 12.92
CA GLY A 105 -15.23 3.77 12.40
C GLY A 105 -15.13 3.89 10.88
N LEU A 106 -16.20 3.58 10.15
CA LEU A 106 -16.27 3.69 8.68
C LEU A 106 -15.99 5.13 8.21
N LEU A 107 -16.69 6.10 8.78
CA LEU A 107 -16.60 7.50 8.37
C LEU A 107 -15.24 8.11 8.75
N LEU A 108 -14.80 7.89 9.99
CA LEU A 108 -13.55 8.47 10.49
C LEU A 108 -12.30 7.81 9.88
N HIS A 109 -12.35 6.50 9.60
CA HIS A 109 -11.25 5.84 8.91
C HIS A 109 -11.17 6.25 7.44
N GLY A 110 -12.32 6.43 6.78
CA GLY A 110 -12.41 7.02 5.44
C GLY A 110 -11.86 8.44 5.39
N LEU A 111 -12.20 9.27 6.38
CA LEU A 111 -11.64 10.62 6.51
C LEU A 111 -10.12 10.60 6.73
N ALA A 112 -9.61 9.70 7.55
CA ALA A 112 -8.17 9.55 7.76
C ALA A 112 -7.46 9.14 6.47
N GLY A 113 -8.05 8.24 5.67
CA GLY A 113 -7.56 7.92 4.32
C GLY A 113 -7.54 9.15 3.41
N LEU A 114 -8.64 9.91 3.37
CA LEU A 114 -8.76 11.12 2.55
C LEU A 114 -7.71 12.17 2.91
N CYS A 115 -7.37 12.33 4.17
CA CYS A 115 -6.34 13.29 4.61
C CYS A 115 -4.91 12.79 4.36
N SER A 116 -4.69 11.47 4.26
CA SER A 116 -3.34 10.88 4.20
C SER A 116 -2.61 11.07 2.87
N GLY A 117 -3.32 11.19 1.74
CA GLY A 117 -2.71 11.33 0.42
C GLY A 117 -1.93 12.64 0.23
N ALA A 118 -2.29 13.69 0.97
CA ALA A 118 -1.65 15.00 0.89
C ALA A 118 -0.18 15.00 1.37
N SER A 119 0.22 14.02 2.15
CA SER A 119 1.62 13.83 2.57
C SER A 119 2.46 13.03 1.55
N TYR A 120 1.83 12.35 0.59
CA TYR A 120 2.53 11.44 -0.34
C TYR A 120 2.88 12.13 -1.66
N THR A 121 1.88 12.48 -2.46
CA THR A 121 2.11 13.07 -3.80
C THR A 121 2.88 14.39 -3.75
N PRO A 122 2.53 15.38 -2.89
CA PRO A 122 3.32 16.60 -2.80
C PRO A 122 4.74 16.37 -2.30
N GLY A 123 4.99 15.35 -1.45
CA GLY A 123 6.33 14.96 -1.04
C GLY A 123 7.20 14.53 -2.23
N LEU A 124 6.64 13.74 -3.15
CA LEU A 124 7.32 13.37 -4.40
C LEU A 124 7.57 14.57 -5.31
N THR A 125 6.62 15.51 -5.37
CA THR A 125 6.78 16.76 -6.14
C THR A 125 7.92 17.60 -5.59
N LEU A 126 7.99 17.80 -4.27
CA LEU A 126 9.08 18.54 -3.60
C LEU A 126 10.46 17.91 -3.89
N ILE A 127 10.54 16.57 -3.93
CA ILE A 127 11.76 15.87 -4.31
C ILE A 127 12.10 16.15 -5.78
N SER A 128 11.08 16.14 -6.66
CA SER A 128 11.29 16.38 -8.09
C SER A 128 11.73 17.80 -8.40
N GLU A 129 11.33 18.77 -7.58
CA GLU A 129 11.73 20.18 -7.71
C GLU A 129 13.16 20.44 -7.19
N ARG A 130 13.62 19.65 -6.21
CA ARG A 130 14.91 19.85 -5.57
C ARG A 130 16.06 19.08 -6.22
N PHE A 131 15.77 17.87 -6.73
CA PHE A 131 16.80 16.96 -7.25
C PHE A 131 16.87 16.96 -8.77
N ASP A 132 18.07 16.97 -9.32
CA ASP A 132 18.31 16.82 -10.75
C ASP A 132 17.81 15.47 -11.28
N PRO A 133 17.41 15.37 -12.57
CA PRO A 133 16.85 14.14 -13.14
C PRO A 133 17.67 12.87 -12.87
N GLY A 134 19.01 12.95 -12.87
CA GLY A 134 19.89 11.79 -12.62
C GLY A 134 19.91 11.29 -11.17
N LYS A 135 19.48 12.11 -10.19
CA LYS A 135 19.44 11.76 -8.76
C LYS A 135 18.00 11.59 -8.25
N ARG A 136 17.03 12.11 -8.97
CA ARG A 136 15.61 12.18 -8.58
C ARG A 136 15.00 10.81 -8.31
N GLY A 137 15.25 9.84 -9.18
CA GLY A 137 14.72 8.48 -9.04
C GLY A 137 15.16 7.81 -7.73
N ARG A 138 16.44 7.93 -7.37
CA ARG A 138 16.97 7.41 -6.09
C ARG A 138 16.37 8.12 -4.88
N ALA A 139 16.22 9.45 -4.94
CA ALA A 139 15.62 10.22 -3.85
C ALA A 139 14.15 9.86 -3.62
N MET A 140 13.36 9.71 -4.70
CA MET A 140 11.99 9.21 -4.63
C MET A 140 11.93 7.77 -4.10
N GLY A 141 12.85 6.92 -4.49
CA GLY A 141 12.96 5.55 -3.98
C GLY A 141 13.14 5.51 -2.46
N TYR A 142 14.01 6.34 -1.88
CA TYR A 142 14.16 6.44 -0.43
C TYR A 142 12.88 6.93 0.26
N PHE A 143 12.17 7.88 -0.32
CA PHE A 143 10.92 8.39 0.23
C PHE A 143 9.80 7.33 0.23
N ILE A 144 9.72 6.51 -0.83
CA ILE A 144 8.77 5.39 -0.91
C ILE A 144 9.16 4.29 0.09
N ALA A 145 10.46 3.94 0.18
CA ALA A 145 10.94 2.97 1.17
C ALA A 145 10.67 3.42 2.61
N ALA A 146 10.79 4.72 2.90
CA ALA A 146 10.42 5.30 4.20
C ALA A 146 8.95 5.08 4.53
N SER A 147 8.05 5.14 3.55
CA SER A 147 6.64 4.80 3.73
C SER A 147 6.45 3.34 4.17
N SER A 148 7.12 2.41 3.49
CA SER A 148 7.04 0.98 3.82
C SER A 148 7.65 0.68 5.21
N CYS A 149 8.73 1.36 5.57
CA CYS A 149 9.32 1.29 6.91
C CYS A 149 8.30 1.74 7.97
N GLY A 150 7.62 2.88 7.75
CA GLY A 150 6.57 3.37 8.65
C GLY A 150 5.41 2.39 8.81
N GLN A 151 5.01 1.72 7.74
CA GLN A 151 3.96 0.69 7.78
C GLN A 151 4.36 -0.53 8.61
N GLY A 152 5.58 -1.03 8.44
CA GLY A 152 6.11 -2.11 9.26
C GLY A 152 6.22 -1.72 10.74
N LEU A 153 6.70 -0.49 11.03
CA LEU A 153 6.75 0.05 12.38
C LEU A 153 5.35 0.26 12.98
N SER A 154 4.34 0.59 12.17
CA SER A 154 2.95 0.68 12.60
C SER A 154 2.44 -0.66 13.14
N LEU A 155 2.68 -1.76 12.42
CA LEU A 155 2.34 -3.11 12.85
C LEU A 155 3.08 -3.48 14.14
N LEU A 156 4.38 -3.23 14.19
CA LEU A 156 5.20 -3.52 15.37
C LEU A 156 4.73 -2.72 16.59
N ALA A 157 4.55 -1.42 16.45
CA ALA A 157 4.09 -0.56 17.53
C ALA A 157 2.68 -0.97 18.01
N SER A 158 1.75 -1.19 17.08
CA SER A 158 0.40 -1.66 17.42
C SER A 158 0.45 -3.01 18.14
N GLY A 159 1.27 -3.94 17.66
CA GLY A 159 1.43 -5.26 18.24
C GLY A 159 1.99 -5.23 19.67
N LEU A 160 3.00 -4.38 19.92
CA LEU A 160 3.61 -4.23 21.24
C LEU A 160 2.70 -3.49 22.24
N LEU A 161 1.95 -2.49 21.76
CA LEU A 161 1.17 -1.61 22.63
C LEU A 161 -0.20 -2.20 22.97
N MET A 162 -0.86 -2.86 22.01
CA MET A 162 -2.24 -3.31 22.16
C MET A 162 -2.50 -4.19 23.40
N PRO A 163 -1.60 -5.12 23.80
CA PRO A 163 -1.79 -5.91 25.01
C PRO A 163 -1.80 -5.09 26.32
N HIS A 164 -1.15 -3.92 26.31
CA HIS A 164 -0.96 -3.09 27.51
C HIS A 164 -1.94 -1.93 27.62
N VAL A 165 -2.24 -1.27 26.51
CA VAL A 165 -3.05 -0.04 26.48
C VAL A 165 -4.33 -0.18 25.64
N GLY A 166 -4.64 -1.39 25.18
CA GLY A 166 -5.77 -1.66 24.30
C GLY A 166 -5.62 -1.05 22.91
N TRP A 167 -6.62 -1.27 22.06
CA TRP A 167 -6.56 -0.77 20.69
C TRP A 167 -6.60 0.77 20.62
N ARG A 168 -7.37 1.45 21.49
CA ARG A 168 -7.41 2.93 21.52
C ARG A 168 -6.05 3.53 21.85
N GLY A 169 -5.37 2.99 22.86
CA GLY A 169 -4.02 3.43 23.20
C GLY A 169 -3.03 3.21 22.08
N ALA A 170 -3.11 2.08 21.38
CA ALA A 170 -2.29 1.81 20.19
C ALA A 170 -2.54 2.85 19.07
N PHE A 171 -3.81 3.19 18.78
CA PHE A 171 -4.15 4.23 17.82
C PHE A 171 -3.66 5.62 18.22
N ILE A 172 -3.78 6.01 19.51
CA ILE A 172 -3.27 7.30 20.01
C ILE A 172 -1.75 7.38 19.79
N VAL A 173 -1.01 6.34 20.16
CA VAL A 173 0.45 6.33 20.02
C VAL A 173 0.86 6.32 18.55
N THR A 174 0.22 5.52 17.70
CA THR A 174 0.53 5.52 16.26
C THR A 174 0.13 6.83 15.58
N ALA A 175 -0.93 7.53 16.04
CA ALA A 175 -1.32 8.85 15.57
C ALA A 175 -0.32 9.96 15.99
N CYS A 176 0.52 9.75 17.00
CA CYS A 176 1.67 10.61 17.27
C CYS A 176 2.70 10.59 16.13
N GLY A 177 2.71 9.52 15.31
CA GLY A 177 3.58 9.45 14.13
C GLY A 177 3.32 10.55 13.11
N PRO A 178 2.09 10.73 12.58
CA PRO A 178 1.75 11.86 11.73
C PRO A 178 2.00 13.22 12.40
N LEU A 179 1.77 13.37 13.72
CA LEU A 179 2.11 14.58 14.44
C LEU A 179 3.62 14.87 14.35
N PHE A 180 4.45 13.88 14.69
CA PHE A 180 5.89 13.96 14.54
C PHE A 180 6.29 14.27 13.10
N GLY A 181 5.71 13.53 12.13
CA GLY A 181 5.93 13.73 10.70
C GLY A 181 5.58 15.17 10.25
N THR A 182 4.49 15.73 10.77
CA THR A 182 4.06 17.10 10.50
C THR A 182 5.06 18.12 11.05
N LEU A 183 5.43 18.03 12.33
CA LEU A 183 6.42 18.92 12.96
C LEU A 183 7.76 18.86 12.23
N LEU A 184 8.21 17.67 11.90
CA LEU A 184 9.45 17.48 11.15
C LEU A 184 9.35 18.01 9.72
N GLY A 185 8.20 17.87 9.07
CA GLY A 185 7.90 18.45 7.76
C GLY A 185 7.99 19.98 7.78
N PHE A 186 7.38 20.64 8.78
CA PHE A 186 7.50 22.07 8.95
C PHE A 186 8.94 22.53 9.14
N TRP A 187 9.70 21.82 9.97
CA TRP A 187 11.11 22.12 10.20
C TRP A 187 11.97 21.92 8.94
N THR A 188 11.79 20.80 8.24
CA THR A 188 12.55 20.45 7.03
C THR A 188 12.27 21.41 5.88
N LEU A 189 11.00 21.78 5.70
CA LEU A 189 10.57 22.60 4.57
C LEU A 189 10.63 24.11 4.84
N ARG A 190 11.05 24.55 6.05
CA ARG A 190 11.05 25.98 6.43
C ARG A 190 11.76 26.87 5.41
N ALA A 191 12.94 26.43 4.91
CA ALA A 191 13.76 27.15 3.94
C ALA A 191 13.49 26.71 2.47
N THR A 192 12.57 25.77 2.24
CA THR A 192 12.21 25.32 0.89
C THR A 192 11.24 26.32 0.28
N PRO A 193 11.46 26.83 -0.94
CA PRO A 193 10.50 27.70 -1.60
C PRO A 193 9.20 26.93 -1.91
N ASN A 194 8.07 27.65 -1.93
CA ASN A 194 6.83 27.08 -2.43
C ASN A 194 6.68 27.47 -3.89
N VAL A 195 6.88 26.49 -4.76
CA VAL A 195 6.77 26.69 -6.21
C VAL A 195 5.33 26.38 -6.65
N VAL A 196 4.73 27.30 -7.39
CA VAL A 196 3.44 27.11 -8.07
C VAL A 196 3.75 27.06 -9.56
N HIS A 197 3.49 25.91 -10.19
CA HIS A 197 3.70 25.76 -11.61
C HIS A 197 2.51 26.33 -12.35
N PRO A 198 2.69 27.29 -13.29
CA PRO A 198 1.61 27.73 -14.16
C PRO A 198 1.04 26.51 -14.90
N ARG A 199 -0.28 26.35 -14.92
CA ARG A 199 -0.89 25.37 -15.81
C ARG A 199 -0.48 25.70 -17.23
N GLY A 200 0.28 24.82 -17.87
CA GLY A 200 0.43 24.84 -19.31
C GLY A 200 -0.96 24.71 -19.94
N ASP A 201 -1.26 25.53 -20.93
CA ASP A 201 -2.51 25.47 -21.67
C ASP A 201 -2.78 24.02 -22.06
N GLY A 202 -3.88 23.49 -21.53
CA GLY A 202 -4.20 22.08 -21.50
C GLY A 202 -4.10 21.40 -22.85
N GLN A 203 -2.99 20.76 -23.10
CA GLN A 203 -3.00 19.67 -24.08
C GLN A 203 -3.83 18.54 -23.48
N ALA A 204 -5.09 18.57 -23.88
CA ALA A 204 -6.09 17.52 -23.87
C ALA A 204 -5.72 16.24 -23.09
N GLY A 205 -5.90 16.24 -21.76
CA GLY A 205 -5.84 15.02 -20.96
C GLY A 205 -6.74 13.90 -21.54
N GLY A 206 -7.80 14.26 -22.26
CA GLY A 206 -8.67 13.32 -22.95
C GLY A 206 -8.01 12.58 -24.11
N SER A 207 -7.16 13.24 -24.89
CA SER A 207 -6.45 12.57 -26.00
C SER A 207 -5.39 11.60 -25.51
N ALA A 208 -4.65 11.97 -24.45
CA ALA A 208 -3.65 11.11 -23.82
C ALA A 208 -4.26 9.85 -23.21
N LEU A 209 -5.41 9.98 -22.52
CA LEU A 209 -6.13 8.84 -21.96
C LEU A 209 -6.67 7.93 -23.07
N LEU A 210 -7.26 8.47 -24.12
CA LEU A 210 -7.79 7.68 -25.24
C LEU A 210 -6.67 6.92 -25.98
N GLU A 211 -5.51 7.54 -26.18
CA GLU A 211 -4.35 6.89 -26.80
C GLU A 211 -3.80 5.78 -25.91
N LEU A 212 -3.73 6.02 -24.58
CA LEU A 212 -3.34 5.01 -23.61
C LEU A 212 -4.30 3.82 -23.63
N LEU A 213 -5.62 4.05 -23.63
CA LEU A 213 -6.62 2.97 -23.68
C LEU A 213 -6.53 2.13 -24.95
N ARG A 214 -6.01 2.71 -26.06
CA ARG A 214 -5.72 1.99 -27.30
C ARG A 214 -4.39 1.22 -27.28
N ASN A 215 -3.49 1.55 -26.36
CA ASN A 215 -2.20 0.88 -26.18
C ASN A 215 -2.41 -0.46 -25.45
N LYS A 216 -2.66 -1.52 -26.21
CA LYS A 216 -2.94 -2.87 -25.68
C LYS A 216 -1.84 -3.40 -24.74
N PRO A 217 -0.52 -3.31 -25.06
CA PRO A 217 0.53 -3.76 -24.15
C PRO A 217 0.49 -3.02 -22.80
N ALA A 218 0.35 -1.69 -22.81
CA ALA A 218 0.25 -0.89 -21.59
C ALA A 218 -0.99 -1.27 -20.76
N MET A 219 -2.13 -1.47 -21.42
CA MET A 219 -3.37 -1.90 -20.72
C MET A 219 -3.23 -3.28 -20.11
N LEU A 220 -2.50 -4.23 -20.72
CA LEU A 220 -2.23 -5.54 -20.13
C LEU A 220 -1.37 -5.42 -18.87
N VAL A 221 -0.36 -4.53 -18.85
CA VAL A 221 0.43 -4.24 -17.66
C VAL A 221 -0.43 -3.60 -16.56
N ILE A 222 -1.30 -2.65 -16.94
CA ILE A 222 -2.22 -1.99 -16.00
C ILE A 222 -3.16 -3.01 -15.36
N TRP A 223 -3.81 -3.87 -16.15
CA TRP A 223 -4.71 -4.89 -15.62
C TRP A 223 -3.97 -5.94 -14.78
N ALA A 224 -2.77 -6.38 -15.18
CA ALA A 224 -1.96 -7.26 -14.36
C ALA A 224 -1.65 -6.63 -13.00
N TYR A 225 -1.31 -5.33 -12.96
CA TYR A 225 -1.13 -4.58 -11.72
C TYR A 225 -2.41 -4.45 -10.89
N VAL A 226 -3.58 -4.29 -11.52
CA VAL A 226 -4.88 -4.23 -10.80
C VAL A 226 -5.14 -5.52 -10.04
N PHE A 227 -4.91 -6.67 -10.67
CA PHE A 227 -5.10 -7.98 -10.04
C PHE A 227 -4.04 -8.28 -8.98
N HIS A 228 -2.81 -7.82 -9.18
CA HIS A 228 -1.78 -7.80 -8.13
C HIS A 228 -2.21 -6.94 -6.93
N ALA A 229 -2.72 -5.72 -7.16
CA ALA A 229 -3.17 -4.83 -6.09
C ALA A 229 -4.39 -5.37 -5.33
N TRP A 230 -5.30 -6.06 -6.01
CA TRP A 230 -6.39 -6.80 -5.39
C TRP A 230 -5.87 -7.79 -4.34
N GLU A 231 -4.93 -8.62 -4.71
CA GLU A 231 -4.32 -9.62 -3.82
C GLU A 231 -3.55 -8.96 -2.68
N LEU A 232 -2.64 -8.03 -3.01
CA LEU A 232 -1.74 -7.39 -2.05
C LEU A 232 -2.49 -6.62 -0.97
N LEU A 233 -3.46 -5.79 -1.35
CA LEU A 233 -4.18 -4.94 -0.41
C LEU A 233 -5.19 -5.73 0.43
N GLY A 234 -5.79 -6.78 -0.12
CA GLY A 234 -6.60 -7.73 0.64
C GLY A 234 -5.76 -8.52 1.64
N MET A 235 -4.61 -9.03 1.22
CA MET A 235 -3.66 -9.72 2.10
C MET A 235 -3.22 -8.81 3.25
N TRP A 236 -2.78 -7.60 2.98
CA TRP A 236 -2.32 -6.67 4.01
C TRP A 236 -3.41 -6.27 5.02
N ALA A 237 -4.65 -6.25 4.60
CA ALA A 237 -5.78 -5.96 5.47
C ALA A 237 -6.08 -7.10 6.47
N TRP A 238 -5.93 -8.35 6.04
CA TRP A 238 -6.40 -9.50 6.81
C TRP A 238 -5.29 -10.39 7.40
N LEU A 239 -4.04 -10.24 6.95
CA LEU A 239 -2.91 -11.05 7.43
C LEU A 239 -2.70 -10.96 8.95
N PRO A 240 -2.73 -9.76 9.60
CA PRO A 240 -2.59 -9.69 11.05
C PRO A 240 -3.71 -10.43 11.78
N ALA A 241 -4.96 -10.30 11.28
CA ALA A 241 -6.12 -10.96 11.84
C ALA A 241 -6.06 -12.49 11.69
N TYR A 242 -5.62 -12.99 10.55
CA TYR A 242 -5.43 -14.42 10.30
C TYR A 242 -4.39 -15.03 11.25
N LEU A 243 -3.24 -14.37 11.39
CA LEU A 243 -2.19 -14.81 12.32
C LEU A 243 -2.65 -14.70 13.79
N ALA A 244 -3.45 -13.69 14.13
CA ALA A 244 -4.04 -13.60 15.46
C ALA A 244 -4.98 -14.76 15.77
N VAL A 245 -5.84 -15.14 14.83
CA VAL A 245 -6.76 -16.30 14.97
C VAL A 245 -5.99 -17.60 15.12
N SER A 246 -4.90 -17.79 14.39
CA SER A 246 -4.06 -19.00 14.53
C SER A 246 -3.41 -19.12 15.92
N VAL A 247 -3.13 -18.00 16.59
CA VAL A 247 -2.59 -17.99 17.95
C VAL A 247 -3.63 -18.41 18.99
N THR A 248 -4.92 -18.09 18.77
CA THR A 248 -5.98 -18.39 19.74
C THR A 248 -6.38 -19.86 19.80
N GLN A 249 -6.04 -20.65 18.78
CA GLN A 249 -6.37 -22.09 18.67
C GLN A 249 -7.84 -22.42 19.05
N GLY A 250 -8.76 -21.56 18.66
CA GLY A 250 -10.19 -21.70 18.95
C GLY A 250 -10.65 -21.04 20.25
N GLY A 251 -9.76 -20.42 21.01
CA GLY A 251 -10.11 -19.55 22.15
C GLY A 251 -10.64 -18.19 21.68
N GLY A 252 -11.16 -17.39 22.63
CA GLY A 252 -11.62 -16.02 22.34
C GLY A 252 -10.51 -15.09 21.89
N MET A 253 -10.82 -14.16 20.99
CA MET A 253 -9.87 -13.14 20.54
C MET A 253 -9.51 -12.19 21.69
N THR A 254 -8.21 -12.03 21.93
CA THR A 254 -7.66 -11.14 22.95
C THR A 254 -6.78 -10.07 22.30
N THR A 255 -6.55 -8.97 23.05
CA THR A 255 -5.58 -7.95 22.63
C THR A 255 -4.18 -8.51 22.50
N GLN A 256 -3.84 -9.52 23.32
CA GLN A 256 -2.55 -10.22 23.24
C GLN A 256 -2.42 -11.03 21.94
N ALA A 257 -3.44 -11.80 21.56
CA ALA A 257 -3.43 -12.56 20.30
C ALA A 257 -3.35 -11.63 19.09
N ALA A 258 -4.12 -10.54 19.08
CA ALA A 258 -4.06 -9.52 18.04
C ALA A 258 -2.67 -8.85 17.97
N GLY A 259 -2.08 -8.55 19.13
CA GLY A 259 -0.73 -8.02 19.25
C GLY A 259 0.32 -8.95 18.64
N ILE A 260 0.26 -10.24 18.96
CA ILE A 260 1.17 -11.26 18.39
C ILE A 260 0.97 -11.35 16.88
N GLY A 261 -0.27 -11.42 16.39
CA GLY A 261 -0.56 -11.44 14.95
C GLY A 261 0.01 -10.24 14.20
N ALA A 262 -0.10 -9.04 14.78
CA ALA A 262 0.48 -7.82 14.23
C ALA A 262 2.01 -7.85 14.20
N MET A 263 2.67 -8.30 15.28
CA MET A 263 4.14 -8.44 15.35
C MET A 263 4.66 -9.45 14.33
N LEU A 264 4.01 -10.61 14.21
CA LEU A 264 4.38 -11.63 13.23
C LEU A 264 4.21 -11.09 11.79
N THR A 265 3.15 -10.32 11.54
CA THR A 265 2.98 -9.64 10.25
C THR A 265 4.09 -8.61 10.01
N ALA A 266 4.50 -7.85 11.03
CA ALA A 266 5.61 -6.89 10.90
C ALA A 266 6.91 -7.55 10.44
N LEU A 267 7.21 -8.78 10.91
CA LEU A 267 8.38 -9.54 10.44
C LEU A 267 8.32 -9.81 8.93
N THR A 268 7.14 -10.09 8.39
CA THR A 268 6.99 -10.35 6.95
C THR A 268 7.24 -9.09 6.11
N TYR A 269 7.03 -7.89 6.66
CA TYR A 269 7.33 -6.62 5.98
C TYR A 269 8.82 -6.37 5.79
N VAL A 270 9.67 -6.87 6.68
CA VAL A 270 11.13 -6.75 6.53
C VAL A 270 11.58 -7.47 5.25
N THR A 271 11.05 -8.67 5.00
CA THR A 271 11.38 -9.44 3.80
C THR A 271 10.75 -8.87 2.53
N SER A 272 9.56 -8.26 2.64
CA SER A 272 8.90 -7.61 1.50
C SER A 272 9.71 -6.45 0.92
N MET A 273 10.43 -5.69 1.77
CA MET A 273 11.34 -4.64 1.29
C MET A 273 12.45 -5.23 0.38
N GLY A 274 13.01 -6.38 0.77
CA GLY A 274 13.96 -7.14 -0.06
C GLY A 274 13.32 -7.63 -1.37
N GLY A 275 12.07 -8.06 -1.32
CA GLY A 275 11.31 -8.55 -2.48
C GLY A 275 11.24 -7.52 -3.61
N SER A 276 10.85 -6.28 -3.31
CA SER A 276 10.75 -5.21 -4.31
C SER A 276 12.11 -4.87 -4.96
N ILE A 277 13.19 -4.84 -4.16
CA ILE A 277 14.54 -4.54 -4.65
C ILE A 277 15.05 -5.68 -5.53
N LEU A 278 14.94 -6.91 -5.05
CA LEU A 278 15.41 -8.10 -5.77
C LEU A 278 14.57 -8.33 -7.03
N GLY A 279 13.25 -8.18 -6.96
CA GLY A 279 12.36 -8.31 -8.11
C GLY A 279 12.71 -7.34 -9.23
N GLY A 280 12.93 -6.07 -8.90
CA GLY A 280 13.40 -5.06 -9.85
C GLY A 280 14.74 -5.45 -10.50
N ALA A 281 15.76 -5.76 -9.69
CA ALA A 281 17.09 -6.13 -10.18
C ALA A 281 17.09 -7.42 -11.02
N GLN A 282 16.36 -8.45 -10.58
CA GLN A 282 16.28 -9.71 -11.32
C GLN A 282 15.47 -9.56 -12.63
N SER A 283 14.50 -8.63 -12.68
CA SER A 283 13.77 -8.36 -13.91
C SER A 283 14.62 -7.77 -15.02
N ASP A 284 15.71 -7.07 -14.67
CA ASP A 284 16.71 -6.59 -15.65
C ASP A 284 17.50 -7.76 -16.26
N ARG A 285 17.67 -8.85 -15.51
CA ARG A 285 18.45 -10.02 -15.92
C ARG A 285 17.62 -11.06 -16.64
N PHE A 286 16.45 -11.40 -16.12
CA PHE A 286 15.60 -12.50 -16.63
C PHE A 286 14.46 -12.02 -17.52
N GLY A 287 14.24 -10.71 -17.60
CA GLY A 287 13.15 -10.11 -18.35
C GLY A 287 11.95 -9.73 -17.47
N ARG A 288 11.21 -8.68 -17.89
CA ARG A 288 10.09 -8.12 -17.11
C ARG A 288 8.96 -9.14 -16.94
N THR A 289 8.50 -9.73 -18.05
CA THR A 289 7.37 -10.65 -18.01
C THR A 289 7.69 -11.93 -17.27
N ALA A 290 8.92 -12.45 -17.36
CA ALA A 290 9.34 -13.64 -16.63
C ALA A 290 9.33 -13.39 -15.12
N MET A 291 9.84 -12.23 -14.66
CA MET A 291 9.87 -11.91 -13.25
C MET A 291 8.47 -11.66 -12.69
N ILE A 292 7.59 -10.96 -13.43
CA ILE A 292 6.18 -10.80 -13.04
C ILE A 292 5.50 -12.16 -12.91
N LEU A 293 5.67 -13.06 -13.90
CA LEU A 293 5.07 -14.40 -13.87
C LEU A 293 5.58 -15.22 -12.67
N LEU A 294 6.88 -15.21 -12.43
CA LEU A 294 7.45 -15.94 -11.29
C LEU A 294 6.88 -15.46 -9.96
N ALA A 295 6.90 -14.14 -9.73
CA ALA A 295 6.43 -13.54 -8.50
C ALA A 295 4.92 -13.74 -8.32
N SER A 296 4.11 -13.45 -9.36
CA SER A 296 2.66 -13.58 -9.30
C SER A 296 2.17 -15.04 -9.23
N CYS A 297 2.85 -16.00 -9.88
CA CYS A 297 2.49 -17.41 -9.73
C CYS A 297 2.85 -17.94 -8.33
N LEU A 298 3.98 -17.50 -7.75
CA LEU A 298 4.35 -17.89 -6.39
C LEU A 298 3.37 -17.29 -5.36
N SER A 299 3.03 -16.00 -5.47
CA SER A 299 2.04 -15.38 -4.59
C SER A 299 0.67 -16.03 -4.73
N LEU A 300 0.26 -16.34 -5.95
CA LEU A 300 -0.99 -17.04 -6.26
C LEU A 300 -1.04 -18.44 -5.59
N ALA A 301 0.03 -19.22 -5.68
CA ALA A 301 0.11 -20.52 -5.00
C ALA A 301 -0.03 -20.36 -3.48
N CYS A 302 0.63 -19.36 -2.89
CA CYS A 302 0.45 -19.02 -1.49
C CYS A 302 -0.99 -18.63 -1.19
N SER A 303 -1.63 -17.80 -2.01
CA SER A 303 -3.01 -17.34 -1.83
C SER A 303 -4.01 -18.51 -1.77
N PHE A 304 -3.85 -19.50 -2.63
CA PHE A 304 -4.71 -20.69 -2.63
C PHE A 304 -4.42 -21.67 -1.48
N ALA A 305 -3.18 -21.72 -0.97
CA ALA A 305 -2.80 -22.66 0.08
C ALA A 305 -2.97 -22.10 1.49
N PHE A 306 -2.61 -20.81 1.70
CA PHE A 306 -2.38 -20.23 3.01
C PHE A 306 -3.59 -20.29 3.95
N GLY A 307 -4.78 -19.97 3.47
CA GLY A 307 -5.99 -19.97 4.28
C GLY A 307 -6.41 -21.33 4.81
N TRP A 308 -6.02 -22.41 4.13
CA TRP A 308 -6.29 -23.80 4.51
C TRP A 308 -5.34 -24.33 5.58
N MET A 309 -4.30 -23.56 5.92
CA MET A 309 -3.27 -23.93 6.87
C MET A 309 -3.57 -23.47 8.31
N LEU A 310 -4.78 -22.98 8.62
CA LEU A 310 -5.10 -22.36 9.92
C LEU A 310 -4.75 -23.24 11.12
N SER A 311 -4.88 -24.55 11.02
CA SER A 311 -4.55 -25.54 12.05
C SER A 311 -3.08 -25.99 12.08
N TRP A 312 -2.25 -25.47 11.15
CA TRP A 312 -0.84 -25.86 11.07
C TRP A 312 -0.01 -25.14 12.16
N PRO A 313 1.19 -25.63 12.46
CA PRO A 313 2.07 -24.97 13.41
C PRO A 313 2.33 -23.49 13.04
N LEU A 314 2.31 -22.60 14.03
CA LEU A 314 2.44 -21.15 13.82
C LEU A 314 3.69 -20.77 13.02
N TRP A 315 4.82 -21.43 13.24
CA TRP A 315 6.05 -21.17 12.51
C TRP A 315 5.91 -21.43 10.99
N THR A 316 5.11 -22.44 10.61
CA THR A 316 4.83 -22.75 9.21
C THR A 316 4.00 -21.62 8.58
N LEU A 317 2.99 -21.12 9.30
CA LEU A 317 2.18 -20.00 8.86
C LEU A 317 3.03 -18.74 8.67
N VAL A 318 3.92 -18.44 9.60
CA VAL A 318 4.83 -17.29 9.49
C VAL A 318 5.80 -17.44 8.32
N LEU A 319 6.32 -18.65 8.09
CA LEU A 319 7.18 -18.92 6.94
C LEU A 319 6.45 -18.70 5.62
N VAL A 320 5.25 -19.27 5.47
CA VAL A 320 4.45 -19.11 4.24
C VAL A 320 4.00 -17.65 4.09
N ALA A 321 3.57 -16.97 5.14
CA ALA A 321 3.25 -15.54 5.11
C ALA A 321 4.45 -14.69 4.66
N THR A 322 5.67 -15.05 5.08
CA THR A 322 6.90 -14.37 4.70
C THR A 322 7.20 -14.55 3.20
N VAL A 323 7.10 -15.78 2.70
CA VAL A 323 7.26 -16.09 1.28
C VAL A 323 6.17 -15.40 0.46
N TYR A 324 4.94 -15.44 0.95
CA TYR A 324 3.80 -14.82 0.30
C TYR A 324 3.97 -13.31 0.18
N ASN A 325 4.27 -12.61 1.29
CA ASN A 325 4.45 -11.15 1.26
C ASN A 325 5.67 -10.74 0.41
N PHE A 326 6.75 -11.53 0.45
CA PHE A 326 7.90 -11.33 -0.43
C PHE A 326 7.52 -11.45 -1.91
N ALA A 327 6.82 -12.52 -2.29
CA ALA A 327 6.40 -12.76 -3.67
C ALA A 327 5.40 -11.70 -4.15
N ALA A 328 4.40 -11.40 -3.32
CA ALA A 328 3.35 -10.44 -3.65
C ALA A 328 3.86 -9.00 -3.85
N ILE A 329 5.03 -8.62 -3.33
CA ILE A 329 5.61 -7.29 -3.54
C ILE A 329 6.71 -7.27 -4.61
N ALA A 330 7.28 -8.44 -4.96
CA ALA A 330 8.46 -8.54 -5.81
C ALA A 330 8.22 -8.02 -7.24
N ASP A 331 7.01 -8.11 -7.75
CA ASP A 331 6.63 -7.63 -9.09
C ASP A 331 6.19 -6.15 -9.12
N SER A 332 5.93 -5.51 -7.97
CA SER A 332 5.44 -4.13 -7.91
C SER A 332 6.34 -3.11 -8.60
N SER A 333 7.66 -3.22 -8.41
CA SER A 333 8.63 -2.36 -9.09
C SER A 333 8.76 -2.70 -10.57
N VAL A 334 8.56 -3.97 -10.94
CA VAL A 334 8.67 -4.45 -12.32
C VAL A 334 7.53 -3.91 -13.17
N TYR A 335 6.29 -3.84 -12.66
CA TYR A 335 5.18 -3.19 -13.35
C TYR A 335 5.47 -1.73 -13.68
N SER A 336 6.11 -1.02 -12.76
CA SER A 336 6.47 0.39 -12.98
C SER A 336 7.50 0.53 -14.09
N THR A 337 8.52 -0.32 -14.11
CA THR A 337 9.56 -0.32 -15.16
C THR A 337 9.00 -0.77 -16.50
N ALA A 338 8.17 -1.82 -16.53
CA ALA A 338 7.49 -2.28 -17.75
C ALA A 338 6.67 -1.17 -18.40
N MET A 339 6.01 -0.34 -17.58
CA MET A 339 5.24 0.81 -18.08
C MET A 339 6.13 1.83 -18.79
N THR A 340 7.34 2.11 -18.27
CA THR A 340 8.26 3.06 -18.94
C THR A 340 8.80 2.55 -20.28
N GLU A 341 8.78 1.25 -20.49
CA GLU A 341 9.28 0.62 -21.72
C GLU A 341 8.16 0.48 -22.79
N LEU A 342 6.88 0.54 -22.40
CA LEU A 342 5.72 0.34 -23.28
C LEU A 342 4.95 1.61 -23.60
N VAL A 343 5.15 2.68 -22.82
CA VAL A 343 4.42 3.93 -22.95
C VAL A 343 5.38 5.07 -23.33
N PRO A 344 5.10 5.84 -24.35
CA PRO A 344 5.88 7.03 -24.67
C PRO A 344 5.99 7.99 -23.48
N PRO A 345 7.14 8.66 -23.25
CA PRO A 345 7.36 9.51 -22.10
C PRO A 345 6.28 10.57 -21.85
N ARG A 346 5.70 11.14 -22.93
CA ARG A 346 4.62 12.14 -22.86
C ARG A 346 3.32 11.61 -22.22
N TYR A 347 3.09 10.29 -22.21
CA TYR A 347 1.87 9.67 -21.67
C TYR A 347 2.10 8.91 -20.36
N LEU A 348 3.33 8.84 -19.85
CA LEU A 348 3.66 8.10 -18.63
C LEU A 348 2.88 8.60 -17.41
N GLY A 349 2.67 9.91 -17.29
CA GLY A 349 1.88 10.47 -16.21
C GLY A 349 0.43 9.96 -16.20
N ALA A 350 -0.22 9.94 -17.38
CA ALA A 350 -1.57 9.41 -17.54
C ALA A 350 -1.62 7.89 -17.25
N ALA A 351 -0.59 7.15 -17.69
CA ALA A 351 -0.49 5.71 -17.47
C ALA A 351 -0.33 5.36 -15.99
N TYR A 352 0.53 6.06 -15.25
CA TYR A 352 0.67 5.87 -13.80
C TYR A 352 -0.59 6.29 -13.05
N SER A 353 -1.26 7.36 -13.46
CA SER A 353 -2.51 7.80 -12.85
C SER A 353 -3.62 6.77 -13.03
N LEU A 354 -3.81 6.25 -14.26
CA LEU A 354 -4.80 5.22 -14.55
C LEU A 354 -4.49 3.91 -13.80
N ARG A 355 -3.22 3.48 -13.79
CA ARG A 355 -2.78 2.30 -13.04
C ARG A 355 -3.07 2.44 -11.55
N SER A 356 -2.74 3.59 -10.96
CA SER A 356 -2.98 3.85 -9.55
C SER A 356 -4.46 3.91 -9.22
N LEU A 357 -5.26 4.57 -10.05
CA LEU A 357 -6.70 4.65 -9.89
C LEU A 357 -7.35 3.27 -9.87
N LEU A 358 -7.04 2.44 -10.87
CA LEU A 358 -7.63 1.11 -10.98
C LEU A 358 -7.06 0.14 -9.91
N GLY A 359 -5.75 0.21 -9.63
CA GLY A 359 -5.11 -0.64 -8.63
C GLY A 359 -5.60 -0.35 -7.20
N PHE A 360 -5.62 0.91 -6.78
CA PHE A 360 -6.21 1.27 -5.48
C PHE A 360 -7.72 1.04 -5.46
N GLY A 361 -8.42 1.18 -6.60
CA GLY A 361 -9.83 0.82 -6.73
C GLY A 361 -10.07 -0.67 -6.43
N ALA A 362 -9.22 -1.57 -6.92
CA ALA A 362 -9.27 -2.98 -6.54
C ALA A 362 -9.02 -3.17 -5.03
N GLY A 363 -8.11 -2.38 -4.44
CA GLY A 363 -7.85 -2.37 -3.00
C GLY A 363 -9.00 -1.83 -2.15
N VAL A 364 -9.91 -1.03 -2.72
CA VAL A 364 -11.17 -0.64 -2.04
C VAL A 364 -12.10 -1.84 -1.92
N ILE A 365 -12.14 -2.70 -2.93
CA ILE A 365 -13.11 -3.80 -2.99
C ILE A 365 -12.57 -5.05 -2.25
N SER A 366 -11.28 -5.34 -2.34
CA SER A 366 -10.71 -6.63 -1.93
C SER A 366 -10.84 -6.91 -0.41
N PRO A 367 -10.59 -5.98 0.54
CA PRO A 367 -10.77 -6.27 1.97
C PRO A 367 -12.23 -6.52 2.36
N TRP A 368 -13.14 -5.82 1.72
CA TRP A 368 -14.57 -6.02 1.92
C TRP A 368 -15.03 -7.39 1.38
N THR A 369 -14.63 -7.75 0.16
CA THR A 369 -14.95 -9.04 -0.45
C THR A 369 -14.42 -10.20 0.41
N PHE A 370 -13.21 -10.08 0.92
CA PHE A 370 -12.63 -11.06 1.84
C PHE A 370 -13.54 -11.28 3.08
N GLY A 371 -13.98 -10.18 3.69
CA GLY A 371 -14.90 -10.21 4.82
C GLY A 371 -16.27 -10.83 4.48
N LEU A 372 -16.82 -10.51 3.29
CA LEU A 372 -18.07 -11.11 2.80
C LEU A 372 -17.95 -12.64 2.67
N VAL A 373 -16.83 -13.13 2.17
CA VAL A 373 -16.60 -14.58 2.04
C VAL A 373 -16.51 -15.24 3.41
N ILE A 374 -15.88 -14.61 4.40
CA ILE A 374 -15.86 -15.11 5.78
C ILE A 374 -17.27 -15.18 6.35
N ASP A 375 -18.08 -14.12 6.22
CA ASP A 375 -19.44 -14.06 6.76
C ASP A 375 -20.33 -15.11 6.08
N TRP A 376 -20.27 -15.20 4.75
CA TRP A 376 -20.99 -16.21 3.99
C TRP A 376 -20.62 -17.63 4.40
N ALA A 377 -19.32 -17.91 4.56
CA ALA A 377 -18.86 -19.23 4.96
C ALA A 377 -19.25 -19.60 6.40
N ARG A 378 -19.38 -18.62 7.29
CA ARG A 378 -19.81 -18.84 8.68
C ARG A 378 -21.32 -18.89 8.87
N GLY A 379 -22.11 -18.44 7.89
CA GLY A 379 -23.60 -18.42 7.97
C GLY A 379 -24.25 -19.81 8.02
N GLU A 380 -23.50 -20.88 7.77
CA GLU A 380 -23.99 -22.26 7.82
C GLU A 380 -23.54 -22.95 9.12
N PRO A 381 -24.43 -23.61 9.87
CA PRO A 381 -24.15 -24.13 11.23
C PRO A 381 -23.07 -25.23 11.32
N LEU A 382 -22.62 -25.79 10.20
CA LEU A 382 -21.64 -26.87 10.14
C LEU A 382 -20.27 -26.46 9.61
N ARG A 383 -20.03 -25.17 9.32
CA ARG A 383 -18.80 -24.72 8.68
C ARG A 383 -17.75 -24.27 9.70
N SER A 384 -16.55 -24.84 9.60
CA SER A 384 -15.41 -24.54 10.48
C SER A 384 -14.75 -23.19 10.13
N ASP A 385 -14.04 -22.61 11.11
CA ASP A 385 -13.20 -21.43 10.87
C ASP A 385 -12.16 -21.67 9.78
N SER A 386 -11.59 -22.90 9.71
CA SER A 386 -10.62 -23.24 8.66
C SER A 386 -11.23 -23.14 7.26
N LEU A 387 -12.50 -23.55 7.08
CA LEU A 387 -13.19 -23.40 5.80
C LEU A 387 -13.41 -21.93 5.46
N ALA A 388 -13.86 -21.11 6.43
CA ALA A 388 -14.12 -19.69 6.20
C ALA A 388 -12.84 -18.93 5.79
N TRP A 389 -11.75 -19.15 6.51
CA TRP A 389 -10.46 -18.55 6.16
C TRP A 389 -9.89 -19.12 4.87
N GLY A 390 -10.00 -20.44 4.64
CA GLY A 390 -9.59 -21.08 3.39
C GLY A 390 -10.24 -20.46 2.16
N LEU A 391 -11.57 -20.31 2.20
CA LEU A 391 -12.33 -19.69 1.11
C LEU A 391 -12.02 -18.21 0.94
N ALA A 392 -11.84 -17.46 2.04
CA ALA A 392 -11.52 -16.05 1.97
C ALA A 392 -10.15 -15.80 1.31
N TRP A 393 -9.10 -16.53 1.68
CA TRP A 393 -7.80 -16.46 1.01
C TRP A 393 -7.88 -16.95 -0.46
N THR A 394 -8.64 -18.02 -0.71
CA THR A 394 -8.89 -18.50 -2.08
C THR A 394 -9.56 -17.41 -2.93
N SER A 395 -10.44 -16.58 -2.37
CA SER A 395 -11.09 -15.49 -3.11
C SER A 395 -10.08 -14.42 -3.59
N LEU A 396 -9.02 -14.15 -2.80
CA LEU A 396 -7.92 -13.30 -3.26
C LEU A 396 -7.18 -13.96 -4.43
N GLY A 397 -6.90 -15.26 -4.31
CA GLY A 397 -6.23 -16.04 -5.36
C GLY A 397 -7.04 -16.06 -6.66
N VAL A 398 -8.36 -16.22 -6.60
CA VAL A 398 -9.22 -16.20 -7.80
C VAL A 398 -9.13 -14.87 -8.53
N GLY A 399 -9.20 -13.74 -7.82
CA GLY A 399 -8.99 -12.43 -8.42
C GLY A 399 -7.57 -12.24 -8.97
N ALA A 400 -6.57 -12.65 -8.20
CA ALA A 400 -5.15 -12.54 -8.58
C ALA A 400 -4.78 -13.39 -9.81
N ALA A 401 -5.43 -14.53 -10.03
CA ALA A 401 -5.15 -15.45 -11.14
C ALA A 401 -5.24 -14.79 -12.53
N LEU A 402 -6.00 -13.71 -12.64
CA LEU A 402 -6.09 -12.94 -13.87
C LEU A 402 -4.79 -12.15 -14.17
N GLY A 403 -3.97 -11.85 -13.16
CA GLY A 403 -2.69 -11.14 -13.31
C GLY A 403 -1.68 -11.90 -14.20
N PRO A 404 -1.31 -13.15 -13.85
CA PRO A 404 -0.49 -14.00 -14.70
C PRO A 404 -1.05 -14.18 -16.12
N LEU A 405 -2.38 -14.30 -16.28
CA LEU A 405 -3.01 -14.41 -17.61
C LEU A 405 -2.80 -13.15 -18.46
N MET A 406 -2.93 -11.95 -17.88
CA MET A 406 -2.62 -10.69 -18.56
C MET A 406 -1.14 -10.62 -18.93
N THR A 407 -0.26 -11.06 -18.04
CA THR A 407 1.18 -11.08 -18.28
C THR A 407 1.59 -12.10 -19.37
N LEU A 408 0.95 -13.27 -19.41
CA LEU A 408 1.17 -14.24 -20.49
C LEU A 408 0.73 -13.70 -21.85
N ARG A 409 -0.43 -13.01 -21.90
CA ARG A 409 -0.89 -12.33 -23.12
C ARG A 409 0.09 -11.23 -23.55
N LEU A 410 0.60 -10.44 -22.59
CA LEU A 410 1.63 -9.44 -22.86
C LEU A 410 2.89 -10.09 -23.45
N ARG A 411 3.37 -11.18 -22.83
CA ARG A 411 4.58 -11.90 -23.27
C ARG A 411 4.47 -12.44 -24.69
N ALA A 412 3.25 -12.78 -25.14
CA ALA A 412 2.99 -13.23 -26.51
C ALA A 412 3.04 -12.10 -27.55
N MET A 413 2.95 -10.82 -27.14
CA MET A 413 2.94 -9.69 -28.04
C MET A 413 4.34 -9.33 -28.55
N LYS A 414 4.40 -8.72 -29.75
CA LYS A 414 5.66 -8.30 -30.39
C LYS A 414 6.38 -7.22 -29.58
N GLU A 415 5.63 -6.31 -28.97
CA GLU A 415 6.11 -5.18 -28.18
C GLU A 415 6.87 -5.64 -26.91
N ALA A 416 6.44 -6.75 -26.32
CA ALA A 416 7.13 -7.33 -25.15
C ALA A 416 8.55 -7.84 -25.48
N ARG A 417 8.86 -8.06 -26.77
CA ARG A 417 10.19 -8.48 -27.21
C ARG A 417 11.26 -7.41 -27.05
N HIS A 418 10.84 -6.15 -26.91
CA HIS A 418 11.76 -5.02 -26.73
C HIS A 418 11.99 -4.66 -25.27
N MET A 419 11.18 -5.23 -24.36
CA MET A 419 11.31 -4.97 -22.92
C MET A 419 12.62 -5.59 -22.38
N ALA A 420 13.23 -4.93 -21.40
CA ALA A 420 14.50 -5.34 -20.78
C ALA A 420 15.62 -5.62 -21.80
N GLY A 421 15.69 -4.85 -22.88
CA GLY A 421 16.70 -5.04 -23.94
C GLY A 421 16.54 -6.36 -24.72
N GLY A 422 15.31 -6.85 -24.86
CA GLY A 422 14.97 -8.07 -25.59
C GLY A 422 14.92 -9.36 -24.73
N ARG A 423 15.07 -9.24 -23.43
CA ARG A 423 14.94 -10.33 -22.47
C ARG A 423 13.46 -10.56 -22.14
N ARG A 424 13.05 -11.82 -22.08
CA ARG A 424 11.65 -12.18 -21.83
C ARG A 424 11.46 -12.89 -20.51
#